data_2328d74156c8e539a668376e1f6443df
#
_entry.id   2328d74156c8e539a668376e1f6443df
#
_cell.length_a   1.000
_cell.length_b   1.000
_cell.length_c   1.000
_cell.angle_alpha   90.00
_cell.angle_beta   90.00
_cell.angle_gamma   90.00
#
_symmetry.space_group_name_H-M   'P 1'
#
loop_
_entity.id
_entity.type
_entity.pdbx_description
1 polymer ?
#
loop_
_entity_poly.entity_id
_entity_poly.type
_entity_poly.pdbx_seq_one_letter_code
_entity_poly.pdbx_strand_id
1 'polypeptide(L)'
;MRTFLFNIIKMKKLKLVGLAIAMACATPSFAGGLLTNTNQHVAFNRMMSREASIGIDGVYYNPAGVVFMGEGHHLAINWQLAYQTRSIENDYALFTNNVNNPITPRTFKGEAFAPVVPSFQYAYNKGRWSLQASFALTGGGGKCTFDNGLGSFEKIVAETAMAACGLARTVDNVLGNTLGQPGMQMFTTDQVFGQKGEYSYNSYMHGRQYYYGLSVGAAYKFSDNFSAFAGVRGVYASTNYYGYVENIKVGNMPLYKVLDPQKENAANIELSCDQSGIGFTPIIGVDFKTGKWNFSAKYEFKTRIRLKNKSVNQAPSISALPDNLSRQMVGTLTQVFITNKGMTPENAQAAATNTTQAVLSNGDVVKTMAGLKTQFDTKLEEAIGEYEDGKKIAGDIPAYLALGVGYSPVDAVRVNVGFHWFDDKNATSYKNRNKELKRGT
;
A
#
# COMPACT_ATOMS: atom_id res chain seq x y z
N MET A 1 33.22 21.67 -43.98
CA MET A 1 33.30 21.91 -42.51
C MET A 1 31.99 22.44 -41.89
N ARG A 2 31.27 23.40 -42.50
CA ARG A 2 29.95 23.89 -41.97
C ARG A 2 28.84 22.82 -41.91
N THR A 3 28.73 21.93 -42.87
CA THR A 3 27.72 20.89 -42.94
C THR A 3 27.92 19.79 -41.88
N PHE A 4 29.18 19.51 -41.53
CA PHE A 4 29.54 18.51 -40.52
C PHE A 4 29.21 19.03 -39.08
N LEU A 5 29.45 20.31 -38.82
CA LEU A 5 29.07 20.96 -37.56
C LEU A 5 27.57 21.02 -37.37
N PHE A 6 26.81 21.27 -38.44
CA PHE A 6 25.33 21.34 -38.40
C PHE A 6 24.71 19.96 -38.07
N ASN A 7 25.28 18.89 -38.59
CA ASN A 7 24.85 17.53 -38.30
C ASN A 7 25.16 17.07 -36.87
N ILE A 8 26.33 17.51 -36.31
CA ILE A 8 26.71 17.22 -34.91
C ILE A 8 25.80 17.98 -33.93
N ILE A 9 25.42 19.21 -34.24
CA ILE A 9 24.50 20.01 -33.41
C ILE A 9 23.08 19.42 -33.47
N LYS A 10 22.65 18.96 -34.64
CA LYS A 10 21.32 18.29 -34.81
C LYS A 10 21.27 16.95 -34.08
N MET A 11 22.34 16.14 -34.11
CA MET A 11 22.46 14.90 -33.34
C MET A 11 22.53 15.14 -31.81
N LYS A 12 23.19 16.18 -31.35
CA LYS A 12 23.22 16.52 -29.93
C LYS A 12 21.84 16.96 -29.43
N LYS A 13 21.10 17.77 -30.21
CA LYS A 13 19.72 18.15 -29.90
C LYS A 13 18.76 16.96 -29.90
N LEU A 14 18.91 16.02 -30.84
CA LEU A 14 18.09 14.81 -30.91
C LEU A 14 18.37 13.88 -29.71
N LYS A 15 19.63 13.75 -29.29
CA LYS A 15 20.01 13.01 -28.06
C LYS A 15 19.51 13.68 -26.79
N LEU A 16 19.52 15.01 -26.75
CA LEU A 16 18.97 15.77 -25.61
C LEU A 16 17.44 15.66 -25.50
N VAL A 17 16.74 15.67 -26.66
CA VAL A 17 15.29 15.46 -26.72
C VAL A 17 14.95 14.00 -26.36
N GLY A 18 15.71 13.02 -26.85
CA GLY A 18 15.58 11.62 -26.44
C GLY A 18 15.82 11.39 -24.93
N LEU A 19 16.83 12.07 -24.37
CA LEU A 19 17.12 12.03 -22.93
C LEU A 19 16.03 12.76 -22.10
N ALA A 20 15.48 13.88 -22.60
CA ALA A 20 14.36 14.58 -21.96
C ALA A 20 13.06 13.77 -22.00
N ILE A 21 12.79 13.04 -23.12
CA ILE A 21 11.66 12.11 -23.22
C ILE A 21 11.89 10.92 -22.29
N ALA A 22 13.08 10.34 -22.23
CA ALA A 22 13.42 9.26 -21.30
C ALA A 22 13.32 9.69 -19.83
N MET A 23 13.73 10.92 -19.49
CA MET A 23 13.55 11.49 -18.14
C MET A 23 12.10 11.83 -17.83
N ALA A 24 11.29 12.25 -18.81
CA ALA A 24 9.86 12.46 -18.63
C ALA A 24 9.09 11.13 -18.46
N CYS A 25 9.61 10.01 -19.03
CA CYS A 25 9.08 8.66 -18.80
C CYS A 25 9.59 8.02 -17.50
N ALA A 26 10.63 8.57 -16.89
CA ALA A 26 11.21 8.13 -15.62
C ALA A 26 10.65 8.91 -14.41
N THR A 27 9.45 9.47 -14.53
CA THR A 27 8.74 9.95 -13.35
C THR A 27 8.50 8.76 -12.42
N PRO A 28 8.97 8.79 -11.16
CA PRO A 28 8.63 7.75 -10.22
C PRO A 28 7.10 7.66 -10.17
N SER A 29 6.56 6.54 -10.64
CA SER A 29 5.14 6.25 -10.46
C SER A 29 4.95 6.02 -8.98
N PHE A 30 4.49 7.03 -8.25
CA PHE A 30 3.99 6.87 -6.90
C PHE A 30 2.72 6.03 -6.98
N ALA A 31 2.90 4.71 -7.02
CA ALA A 31 1.83 3.73 -7.03
C ALA A 31 1.22 3.61 -5.63
N GLY A 32 0.67 4.69 -5.12
CA GLY A 32 0.05 4.77 -3.80
C GLY A 32 -1.44 5.06 -3.86
N GLY A 33 -2.15 4.60 -4.87
CA GLY A 33 -3.56 4.91 -5.02
C GLY A 33 -4.42 3.72 -5.43
N LEU A 34 -5.74 3.94 -5.46
CA LEU A 34 -6.70 2.99 -6.01
C LEU A 34 -6.33 2.69 -7.47
N LEU A 35 -6.22 1.41 -7.81
CA LEU A 35 -6.16 0.97 -9.19
C LEU A 35 -7.55 1.16 -9.81
N THR A 36 -7.71 2.18 -10.66
CA THR A 36 -8.92 2.36 -11.46
C THR A 36 -8.99 1.27 -12.53
N ASN A 37 -10.13 0.57 -12.64
CA ASN A 37 -10.32 -0.49 -13.60
C ASN A 37 -11.11 0.03 -14.81
N THR A 38 -10.46 0.10 -15.96
CA THR A 38 -11.08 0.46 -17.25
C THR A 38 -11.45 -0.77 -18.09
N ASN A 39 -10.99 -1.97 -17.74
CA ASN A 39 -11.36 -3.21 -18.40
C ASN A 39 -12.72 -3.70 -17.89
N GLN A 40 -13.80 -3.09 -18.38
CA GLN A 40 -15.17 -3.41 -17.92
C GLN A 40 -15.99 -4.19 -18.97
N HIS A 41 -15.36 -4.64 -20.06
CA HIS A 41 -16.00 -5.47 -21.06
C HIS A 41 -14.95 -6.30 -21.82
N VAL A 42 -15.25 -7.54 -22.18
CA VAL A 42 -14.28 -8.43 -22.87
C VAL A 42 -13.80 -7.89 -24.21
N ALA A 43 -14.57 -7.02 -24.85
CA ALA A 43 -14.14 -6.34 -26.11
C ALA A 43 -12.88 -5.48 -25.90
N PHE A 44 -12.61 -5.00 -24.67
CA PHE A 44 -11.40 -4.25 -24.32
C PHE A 44 -10.14 -5.12 -24.49
N ASN A 45 -10.20 -6.39 -24.15
CA ASN A 45 -9.05 -7.30 -24.30
C ASN A 45 -8.67 -7.52 -25.78
N ARG A 46 -9.63 -7.42 -26.70
CA ARG A 46 -9.39 -7.49 -28.14
C ARG A 46 -8.84 -6.19 -28.70
N MET A 47 -9.33 -5.05 -28.22
CA MET A 47 -8.95 -3.72 -28.69
C MET A 47 -9.17 -2.72 -27.55
N MET A 48 -8.10 -2.19 -27.00
CA MET A 48 -8.16 -1.32 -25.79
C MET A 48 -8.75 0.08 -26.09
N SER A 49 -8.60 0.61 -27.29
CA SER A 49 -9.24 1.87 -27.71
C SER A 49 -10.71 1.65 -28.04
N ARG A 50 -11.57 1.79 -27.04
CA ARG A 50 -13.04 1.58 -27.15
C ARG A 50 -13.85 2.86 -27.14
N GLU A 51 -13.23 4.01 -26.88
CA GLU A 51 -13.88 5.29 -26.59
C GLU A 51 -14.76 5.78 -27.75
N ALA A 52 -14.38 5.51 -29.00
CA ALA A 52 -15.17 5.86 -30.18
C ALA A 52 -15.98 4.68 -30.75
N SER A 53 -16.06 3.56 -30.02
CA SER A 53 -16.83 2.40 -30.51
C SER A 53 -18.32 2.57 -30.22
N ILE A 54 -19.15 2.29 -31.24
CA ILE A 54 -20.60 2.18 -31.12
C ILE A 54 -20.92 0.69 -30.92
N GLY A 55 -21.34 0.32 -29.73
CA GLY A 55 -21.64 -1.04 -29.32
C GLY A 55 -22.15 -1.08 -27.89
N ILE A 56 -22.58 -2.25 -27.39
CA ILE A 56 -23.13 -2.38 -26.03
C ILE A 56 -22.09 -2.07 -24.95
N ASP A 57 -20.82 -2.32 -25.20
CA ASP A 57 -19.72 -1.92 -24.34
C ASP A 57 -19.59 -0.37 -24.23
N GLY A 58 -20.16 0.35 -25.19
CA GLY A 58 -20.28 1.82 -25.14
C GLY A 58 -20.99 2.33 -23.89
N VAL A 59 -21.87 1.55 -23.27
CA VAL A 59 -22.51 1.94 -21.98
C VAL A 59 -21.46 2.37 -20.94
N TYR A 60 -20.26 1.80 -21.00
CA TYR A 60 -19.13 2.29 -20.20
C TYR A 60 -18.19 3.22 -21.00
N TYR A 61 -17.77 2.82 -22.23
CA TYR A 61 -16.69 3.52 -22.94
C TYR A 61 -17.15 4.77 -23.68
N ASN A 62 -18.32 4.72 -24.34
CA ASN A 62 -18.91 5.78 -25.15
C ASN A 62 -20.44 5.85 -24.98
N PRO A 63 -20.93 6.24 -23.79
CA PRO A 63 -22.35 6.13 -23.50
C PRO A 63 -23.23 7.02 -24.39
N ALA A 64 -22.70 8.13 -24.91
CA ALA A 64 -23.42 8.93 -25.89
C ALA A 64 -23.60 8.22 -27.23
N GLY A 65 -22.62 7.41 -27.67
CA GLY A 65 -22.67 6.68 -28.92
C GLY A 65 -23.64 5.51 -28.93
N VAL A 66 -24.05 4.99 -27.79
CA VAL A 66 -24.97 3.84 -27.69
C VAL A 66 -26.31 4.09 -28.34
N VAL A 67 -26.80 5.32 -28.38
CA VAL A 67 -28.09 5.69 -29.03
C VAL A 67 -28.05 5.48 -30.53
N PHE A 68 -26.87 5.36 -31.15
CA PHE A 68 -26.72 5.06 -32.58
C PHE A 68 -26.72 3.55 -32.90
N MET A 69 -26.84 2.69 -31.90
CA MET A 69 -27.18 1.27 -32.09
C MET A 69 -28.65 1.15 -32.57
N GLY A 70 -29.01 -0.02 -33.08
CA GLY A 70 -30.39 -0.31 -33.45
C GLY A 70 -31.37 -0.15 -32.28
N GLU A 71 -32.66 -0.01 -32.59
CA GLU A 71 -33.70 0.03 -31.57
C GLU A 71 -33.84 -1.30 -30.84
N GLY A 72 -34.38 -1.25 -29.61
CA GLY A 72 -34.65 -2.41 -28.80
C GLY A 72 -33.73 -2.57 -27.58
N HIS A 73 -33.69 -3.76 -27.08
CA HIS A 73 -32.92 -4.13 -25.89
C HIS A 73 -31.56 -4.69 -26.28
N HIS A 74 -30.50 -4.18 -25.67
CA HIS A 74 -29.13 -4.62 -25.83
C HIS A 74 -28.57 -5.03 -24.49
N LEU A 75 -27.95 -6.19 -24.41
CA LEU A 75 -27.44 -6.78 -23.18
C LEU A 75 -26.08 -7.39 -23.40
N ALA A 76 -25.16 -7.17 -22.47
CA ALA A 76 -23.92 -7.93 -22.37
C ALA A 76 -23.66 -8.32 -20.92
N ILE A 77 -23.27 -9.56 -20.74
CA ILE A 77 -22.77 -10.11 -19.47
C ILE A 77 -21.38 -10.63 -19.73
N ASN A 78 -20.42 -10.20 -18.94
CA ASN A 78 -19.02 -10.59 -19.09
C ASN A 78 -18.50 -11.17 -17.79
N TRP A 79 -17.62 -12.11 -17.92
CA TRP A 79 -16.86 -12.71 -16.84
C TRP A 79 -15.40 -12.77 -17.22
N GLN A 80 -14.56 -12.28 -16.34
CA GLN A 80 -13.11 -12.34 -16.50
C GLN A 80 -12.49 -13.01 -15.28
N LEU A 81 -11.38 -13.70 -15.48
CA LEU A 81 -10.51 -14.23 -14.46
C LEU A 81 -9.21 -13.44 -14.53
N ALA A 82 -8.73 -12.96 -13.38
CA ALA A 82 -7.47 -12.24 -13.30
C ALA A 82 -6.53 -12.93 -12.32
N TYR A 83 -5.31 -13.23 -12.79
CA TYR A 83 -4.21 -13.69 -11.97
C TYR A 83 -3.01 -12.78 -12.20
N GLN A 84 -2.40 -12.31 -11.13
CA GLN A 84 -1.23 -11.43 -11.17
C GLN A 84 -0.24 -11.84 -10.10
N THR A 85 1.04 -11.77 -10.44
CA THR A 85 2.13 -11.83 -9.47
C THR A 85 2.68 -10.43 -9.24
N ARG A 86 3.09 -10.15 -8.01
CA ARG A 86 3.74 -8.89 -7.63
C ARG A 86 5.07 -9.19 -6.99
N SER A 87 6.14 -8.57 -7.48
CA SER A 87 7.46 -8.65 -6.89
C SER A 87 7.87 -7.27 -6.41
N ILE A 88 8.21 -7.17 -5.14
CA ILE A 88 8.69 -5.94 -4.50
C ILE A 88 10.12 -6.20 -4.08
N GLU A 89 11.07 -5.52 -4.72
CA GLU A 89 12.47 -5.59 -4.35
C GLU A 89 12.81 -4.45 -3.40
N ASN A 90 13.44 -4.78 -2.27
CA ASN A 90 13.90 -3.83 -1.27
C ASN A 90 15.39 -3.99 -1.04
N ASP A 91 16.13 -2.91 -1.24
CA ASP A 91 17.53 -2.80 -0.87
C ASP A 91 17.64 -2.04 0.46
N TYR A 92 17.79 -2.80 1.55
CA TYR A 92 17.90 -2.24 2.89
C TYR A 92 18.98 -2.97 3.68
N ALA A 93 20.04 -2.27 4.04
CA ALA A 93 21.25 -2.86 4.61
C ALA A 93 20.99 -3.75 5.85
N LEU A 94 20.03 -3.38 6.71
CA LEU A 94 19.74 -4.15 7.92
C LEU A 94 19.06 -5.51 7.66
N PHE A 95 18.61 -5.78 6.42
CA PHE A 95 18.09 -7.11 6.08
C PHE A 95 19.15 -8.20 6.12
N THR A 96 20.43 -7.84 6.04
CA THR A 96 21.55 -8.76 6.24
C THR A 96 21.64 -9.30 7.66
N ASN A 97 21.00 -8.66 8.65
CA ASN A 97 20.97 -9.11 10.04
C ASN A 97 19.85 -10.12 10.32
N ASN A 98 19.01 -10.45 9.33
CA ASN A 98 18.00 -11.50 9.49
C ASN A 98 18.67 -12.88 9.45
N VAL A 99 18.67 -13.60 10.56
CA VAL A 99 19.34 -14.91 10.66
C VAL A 99 18.74 -15.97 9.75
N ASN A 100 17.46 -15.86 9.40
CA ASN A 100 16.78 -16.81 8.52
C ASN A 100 17.02 -16.53 7.03
N ASN A 101 17.29 -15.27 6.68
CA ASN A 101 17.50 -14.87 5.30
C ASN A 101 18.36 -13.58 5.20
N PRO A 102 19.70 -13.68 5.37
CA PRO A 102 20.60 -12.53 5.42
C PRO A 102 20.96 -11.98 4.03
N ILE A 103 19.95 -11.66 3.21
CA ILE A 103 20.13 -11.23 1.82
C ILE A 103 19.58 -9.80 1.61
N THR A 104 20.35 -8.98 0.91
CA THR A 104 19.89 -7.68 0.35
C THR A 104 20.56 -7.48 -1.03
N PRO A 105 19.85 -6.99 -2.06
CA PRO A 105 18.42 -6.70 -2.08
C PRO A 105 17.56 -7.95 -1.91
N ARG A 106 16.38 -7.79 -1.29
CA ARG A 106 15.43 -8.88 -1.04
C ARG A 106 14.14 -8.68 -1.84
N THR A 107 13.64 -9.76 -2.41
CA THR A 107 12.37 -9.79 -3.14
C THR A 107 11.26 -10.38 -2.29
N PHE A 108 10.18 -9.63 -2.13
CA PHE A 108 8.91 -10.07 -1.54
C PHE A 108 7.94 -10.37 -2.67
N LYS A 109 7.46 -11.62 -2.74
CA LYS A 109 6.55 -12.07 -3.80
C LYS A 109 5.12 -12.10 -3.28
N GLY A 110 4.21 -11.49 -4.03
CA GLY A 110 2.78 -11.52 -3.76
C GLY A 110 2.01 -12.10 -4.93
N GLU A 111 0.92 -12.77 -4.62
CA GLU A 111 0.00 -13.35 -5.59
C GLU A 111 -1.38 -12.72 -5.44
N ALA A 112 -1.94 -12.26 -6.55
CA ALA A 112 -3.28 -11.71 -6.60
C ALA A 112 -4.15 -12.54 -7.54
N PHE A 113 -5.22 -13.11 -7.00
CA PHE A 113 -6.15 -13.94 -7.74
C PHE A 113 -7.58 -13.43 -7.57
N ALA A 114 -8.24 -13.13 -8.69
CA ALA A 114 -9.64 -12.79 -8.75
C ALA A 114 -10.34 -13.77 -9.73
N PRO A 115 -10.99 -14.82 -9.21
CA PRO A 115 -11.61 -15.87 -10.05
C PRO A 115 -12.80 -15.36 -10.84
N VAL A 116 -13.46 -14.32 -10.35
CA VAL A 116 -14.65 -13.74 -10.97
C VAL A 116 -14.57 -12.22 -10.94
N VAL A 117 -14.40 -11.60 -12.12
CA VAL A 117 -14.51 -10.15 -12.32
C VAL A 117 -15.70 -9.93 -13.25
N PRO A 118 -16.92 -9.77 -12.69
CA PRO A 118 -18.14 -9.69 -13.49
C PRO A 118 -18.32 -8.27 -14.01
N SER A 119 -18.96 -8.16 -15.18
CA SER A 119 -19.51 -6.91 -15.65
C SER A 119 -20.81 -7.14 -16.42
N PHE A 120 -21.68 -6.16 -16.34
CA PHE A 120 -23.00 -6.15 -16.96
C PHE A 120 -23.23 -4.81 -17.63
N GLN A 121 -23.71 -4.82 -18.88
CA GLN A 121 -24.11 -3.64 -19.62
C GLN A 121 -25.49 -3.87 -20.22
N TYR A 122 -26.34 -2.89 -20.08
CA TYR A 122 -27.70 -2.90 -20.63
C TYR A 122 -28.02 -1.54 -21.25
N ALA A 123 -28.67 -1.56 -22.42
CA ALA A 123 -29.22 -0.38 -23.04
C ALA A 123 -30.61 -0.69 -23.66
N TYR A 124 -31.52 0.23 -23.52
CA TYR A 124 -32.79 0.22 -24.22
C TYR A 124 -32.89 1.45 -25.12
N ASN A 125 -32.90 1.24 -26.43
CA ASN A 125 -32.96 2.28 -27.44
C ASN A 125 -34.36 2.34 -28.02
N LYS A 126 -34.93 3.57 -28.01
CA LYS A 126 -36.22 3.86 -28.64
C LYS A 126 -36.27 5.30 -29.19
N GLY A 127 -36.42 5.44 -30.49
CA GLY A 127 -36.41 6.70 -31.15
C GLY A 127 -35.13 7.49 -30.94
N ARG A 128 -35.18 8.62 -30.24
CA ARG A 128 -34.01 9.46 -29.93
C ARG A 128 -33.38 9.18 -28.58
N TRP A 129 -33.92 8.23 -27.80
CA TRP A 129 -33.48 7.96 -26.45
C TRP A 129 -32.77 6.62 -26.34
N SER A 130 -31.74 6.57 -25.49
CA SER A 130 -31.11 5.36 -24.99
C SER A 130 -31.07 5.43 -23.47
N LEU A 131 -31.79 4.52 -22.79
CA LEU A 131 -31.68 4.31 -21.34
C LEU A 131 -30.62 3.27 -21.08
N GLN A 132 -29.70 3.53 -20.17
CA GLN A 132 -28.51 2.69 -19.97
C GLN A 132 -28.29 2.37 -18.52
N ALA A 133 -27.83 1.16 -18.26
CA ALA A 133 -27.38 0.71 -16.96
C ALA A 133 -26.13 -0.18 -17.10
N SER A 134 -25.19 -0.09 -16.17
CA SER A 134 -24.05 -0.99 -16.10
C SER A 134 -23.65 -1.28 -14.66
N PHE A 135 -23.10 -2.47 -14.46
CA PHE A 135 -22.45 -2.86 -13.22
C PHE A 135 -21.08 -3.42 -13.53
N ALA A 136 -20.06 -2.98 -12.80
CA ALA A 136 -18.70 -3.54 -12.89
C ALA A 136 -17.86 -3.18 -11.66
N LEU A 137 -16.69 -3.81 -11.55
CA LEU A 137 -15.65 -3.40 -10.60
C LEU A 137 -14.91 -2.19 -11.18
N THR A 138 -15.12 -1.01 -10.60
CA THR A 138 -14.54 0.27 -11.07
C THR A 138 -13.16 0.53 -10.52
N GLY A 139 -12.72 -0.25 -9.53
CA GLY A 139 -11.40 -0.12 -8.93
C GLY A 139 -11.06 -1.28 -8.02
N GLY A 140 -9.78 -1.37 -7.67
CA GLY A 140 -9.23 -2.45 -6.89
C GLY A 140 -8.66 -3.57 -7.75
N GLY A 141 -7.97 -4.53 -7.13
CA GLY A 141 -7.26 -5.60 -7.83
C GLY A 141 -7.48 -7.00 -7.24
N GLY A 142 -8.58 -7.20 -6.52
CA GLY A 142 -8.84 -8.47 -5.86
C GLY A 142 -8.07 -8.61 -4.55
N LYS A 143 -7.84 -9.86 -4.11
CA LYS A 143 -7.03 -10.20 -2.94
C LYS A 143 -5.59 -10.46 -3.39
N CYS A 144 -4.64 -9.74 -2.81
CA CYS A 144 -3.20 -9.98 -2.98
C CYS A 144 -2.62 -10.48 -1.66
N THR A 145 -1.91 -11.60 -1.70
CA THR A 145 -1.32 -12.27 -0.54
C THR A 145 0.19 -12.28 -0.63
N PHE A 146 0.87 -11.95 0.46
CA PHE A 146 2.31 -12.04 0.65
C PHE A 146 2.57 -12.97 1.84
N ASP A 147 2.94 -14.22 1.57
CA ASP A 147 3.09 -15.25 2.61
C ASP A 147 4.26 -15.00 3.56
N ASN A 148 5.24 -14.21 3.15
CA ASN A 148 6.38 -13.80 3.97
C ASN A 148 6.31 -12.30 4.34
N GLY A 149 5.11 -11.70 4.32
CA GLY A 149 4.91 -10.30 4.62
C GLY A 149 5.54 -9.35 3.60
N LEU A 150 5.88 -8.16 4.05
CA LEU A 150 6.42 -7.07 3.23
C LEU A 150 7.75 -6.55 3.80
N GLY A 151 8.58 -5.95 2.95
CA GLY A 151 9.81 -5.30 3.37
C GLY A 151 9.60 -4.16 4.37
N SER A 152 8.45 -3.50 4.38
CA SER A 152 8.08 -2.51 5.40
C SER A 152 7.91 -3.15 6.79
N PHE A 153 7.40 -4.38 6.88
CA PHE A 153 7.27 -5.12 8.14
C PHE A 153 8.65 -5.52 8.66
N GLU A 154 9.48 -6.08 7.77
CA GLU A 154 10.84 -6.46 8.13
C GLU A 154 11.68 -5.27 8.57
N LYS A 155 11.53 -4.12 7.91
CA LYS A 155 12.24 -2.89 8.29
C LYS A 155 11.95 -2.50 9.74
N ILE A 156 10.70 -2.57 10.19
CA ILE A 156 10.33 -2.26 11.58
C ILE A 156 11.03 -3.21 12.54
N VAL A 157 11.05 -4.52 12.24
CA VAL A 157 11.74 -5.52 13.07
C VAL A 157 13.25 -5.27 13.11
N ALA A 158 13.87 -5.04 11.95
CA ALA A 158 15.32 -4.81 11.84
C ALA A 158 15.76 -3.58 12.63
N GLU A 159 15.04 -2.47 12.51
CA GLU A 159 15.35 -1.23 13.23
C GLU A 159 15.08 -1.37 14.73
N THR A 160 14.04 -2.12 15.13
CA THR A 160 13.77 -2.42 16.54
C THR A 160 14.88 -3.28 17.11
N ALA A 161 15.38 -4.28 16.38
CA ALA A 161 16.50 -5.13 16.79
C ALA A 161 17.79 -4.32 16.99
N MET A 162 18.10 -3.43 16.06
CA MET A 162 19.26 -2.53 16.18
C MET A 162 19.14 -1.61 17.39
N ALA A 163 17.96 -1.06 17.65
CA ALA A 163 17.74 -0.18 18.80
C ALA A 163 17.81 -0.95 20.13
N ALA A 164 17.27 -2.16 20.20
CA ALA A 164 17.36 -3.03 21.39
C ALA A 164 18.81 -3.44 21.68
N CYS A 165 19.57 -3.83 20.65
CA CYS A 165 21.00 -4.12 20.76
C CYS A 165 21.80 -2.89 21.21
N GLY A 166 21.43 -1.69 20.72
CA GLY A 166 22.01 -0.41 21.14
C GLY A 166 21.78 -0.13 22.63
N LEU A 167 20.56 -0.36 23.11
CA LEU A 167 20.24 -0.23 24.53
C LEU A 167 21.03 -1.25 25.38
N ALA A 168 21.04 -2.51 24.97
CA ALA A 168 21.80 -3.57 25.66
C ALA A 168 23.29 -3.19 25.80
N ARG A 169 23.90 -2.65 24.75
CA ARG A 169 25.29 -2.19 24.75
C ARG A 169 25.50 -1.01 25.70
N THR A 170 24.56 -0.05 25.73
CA THR A 170 24.64 1.08 26.66
C THR A 170 24.55 0.60 28.12
N VAL A 171 23.64 -0.33 28.41
CA VAL A 171 23.48 -0.95 29.73
C VAL A 171 24.75 -1.69 30.14
N ASP A 172 25.33 -2.53 29.29
CA ASP A 172 26.57 -3.27 29.56
C ASP A 172 27.76 -2.33 29.85
N ASN A 173 27.92 -1.26 29.08
CA ASN A 173 28.96 -0.27 29.28
C ASN A 173 28.84 0.44 30.65
N VAL A 174 27.63 0.89 31.00
CA VAL A 174 27.36 1.55 32.29
C VAL A 174 27.53 0.58 33.44
N LEU A 175 27.04 -0.66 33.29
CA LEU A 175 27.19 -1.72 34.30
C LEU A 175 28.65 -2.06 34.55
N GLY A 176 29.43 -2.27 33.47
CA GLY A 176 30.87 -2.57 33.55
C GLY A 176 31.63 -1.45 34.27
N ASN A 177 31.37 -0.20 33.96
CA ASN A 177 31.97 0.93 34.65
C ASN A 177 31.57 0.99 36.15
N THR A 178 30.28 0.73 36.46
CA THR A 178 29.77 0.72 37.84
C THR A 178 30.39 -0.37 38.69
N LEU A 179 30.70 -1.54 38.08
CA LEU A 179 31.31 -2.66 38.76
C LEU A 179 32.83 -2.67 38.72
N GLY A 180 33.46 -1.67 38.09
CA GLY A 180 34.92 -1.62 37.86
C GLY A 180 35.44 -2.70 36.91
N GLN A 181 34.59 -3.19 36.01
CA GLN A 181 34.86 -4.19 34.99
C GLN A 181 34.55 -3.66 33.58
N PRO A 182 35.33 -2.71 33.05
CA PRO A 182 35.13 -2.19 31.73
C PRO A 182 35.11 -3.27 30.67
N GLY A 183 34.17 -3.21 29.70
CA GLY A 183 34.01 -4.26 28.68
C GLY A 183 33.18 -5.47 29.11
N MET A 184 32.56 -5.43 30.28
CA MET A 184 31.59 -6.44 30.68
C MET A 184 30.47 -6.59 29.69
N GLN A 185 30.14 -7.82 29.32
CA GLN A 185 29.04 -8.17 28.42
C GLN A 185 28.07 -9.07 29.18
N MET A 186 26.86 -8.54 29.45
CA MET A 186 25.81 -9.29 30.13
C MET A 186 24.63 -9.47 29.18
N PHE A 187 24.25 -8.40 28.51
CA PHE A 187 23.10 -8.37 27.58
C PHE A 187 23.52 -8.48 26.11
N THR A 188 24.75 -8.10 25.76
CA THR A 188 25.29 -8.19 24.41
C THR A 188 25.98 -9.51 24.06
N THR A 189 25.81 -10.54 24.90
CA THR A 189 26.28 -11.89 24.57
C THR A 189 25.44 -12.50 23.46
N ASP A 190 26.02 -13.45 22.70
CA ASP A 190 25.32 -14.17 21.64
C ASP A 190 24.10 -14.96 22.14
N GLN A 191 24.05 -15.25 23.44
CA GLN A 191 22.92 -15.95 24.08
C GLN A 191 21.74 -15.03 24.40
N VAL A 192 21.92 -13.71 24.33
CA VAL A 192 20.88 -12.72 24.66
C VAL A 192 20.62 -11.89 23.41
N PHE A 193 21.01 -10.61 23.37
CA PHE A 193 20.73 -9.73 22.25
C PHE A 193 21.78 -9.76 21.14
N GLY A 194 22.95 -10.36 21.40
CA GLY A 194 24.08 -10.29 20.48
C GLY A 194 24.65 -8.87 20.33
N GLN A 195 25.60 -8.72 19.42
CA GLN A 195 26.30 -7.44 19.20
C GLN A 195 25.91 -6.74 17.90
N LYS A 196 25.30 -7.47 16.95
CA LYS A 196 25.08 -6.99 15.58
C LYS A 196 23.64 -6.56 15.30
N GLY A 197 22.71 -6.75 16.25
CA GLY A 197 21.29 -6.52 16.01
C GLY A 197 20.68 -7.57 15.08
N GLU A 198 21.15 -8.81 15.21
CA GLU A 198 20.58 -9.97 14.52
C GLU A 198 19.13 -10.19 14.97
N TYR A 199 18.27 -10.64 14.04
CA TYR A 199 16.86 -10.86 14.33
C TYR A 199 16.27 -12.02 13.53
N SER A 200 15.15 -12.52 14.03
CA SER A 200 14.24 -13.39 13.28
C SER A 200 12.79 -13.05 13.62
N TYR A 201 11.88 -13.37 12.71
CA TYR A 201 10.46 -13.12 12.87
C TYR A 201 9.66 -13.96 11.85
N ASN A 202 8.35 -14.05 12.05
CA ASN A 202 7.40 -14.52 11.05
C ASN A 202 6.47 -13.38 10.67
N SER A 203 6.08 -13.31 9.41
CA SER A 203 5.11 -12.33 8.96
C SER A 203 4.27 -12.83 7.81
N TYR A 204 3.10 -12.26 7.69
CA TYR A 204 2.13 -12.52 6.63
C TYR A 204 1.34 -11.25 6.36
N MET A 205 0.90 -11.06 5.12
CA MET A 205 0.02 -9.96 4.79
C MET A 205 -0.88 -10.32 3.61
N HIS A 206 -2.15 -9.96 3.70
CA HIS A 206 -2.98 -9.83 2.53
C HIS A 206 -3.77 -8.52 2.53
N GLY A 207 -4.05 -8.03 1.33
CA GLY A 207 -4.96 -6.92 1.10
C GLY A 207 -5.96 -7.27 0.01
N ARG A 208 -7.21 -6.86 0.21
CA ARG A 208 -8.29 -7.00 -0.75
C ARG A 208 -8.98 -5.67 -0.94
N GLN A 209 -9.20 -5.28 -2.18
CA GLN A 209 -9.92 -4.05 -2.52
C GLN A 209 -10.90 -4.32 -3.64
N TYR A 210 -12.17 -3.98 -3.41
CA TYR A 210 -13.23 -4.00 -4.42
C TYR A 210 -14.03 -2.70 -4.37
N TYR A 211 -14.20 -2.07 -5.52
CA TYR A 211 -15.04 -0.91 -5.71
C TYR A 211 -16.11 -1.28 -6.73
N TYR A 212 -17.29 -1.61 -6.25
CA TYR A 212 -18.44 -2.01 -7.05
C TYR A 212 -19.14 -0.76 -7.56
N GLY A 213 -19.26 -0.61 -8.88
CA GLY A 213 -19.92 0.53 -9.52
C GLY A 213 -21.20 0.11 -10.23
N LEU A 214 -22.30 0.72 -9.86
CA LEU A 214 -23.58 0.64 -10.58
C LEU A 214 -23.85 1.99 -11.24
N SER A 215 -23.90 2.03 -12.58
CA SER A 215 -24.16 3.23 -13.36
C SER A 215 -25.55 3.18 -13.97
N VAL A 216 -26.21 4.31 -14.00
CA VAL A 216 -27.46 4.52 -14.73
C VAL A 216 -27.41 5.87 -15.43
N GLY A 217 -28.01 5.98 -16.62
CA GLY A 217 -28.06 7.23 -17.36
C GLY A 217 -28.86 7.14 -18.64
N ALA A 218 -28.91 8.25 -19.36
CA ALA A 218 -29.61 8.34 -20.61
C ALA A 218 -28.80 9.12 -21.66
N ALA A 219 -28.83 8.64 -22.89
CA ALA A 219 -28.36 9.40 -24.05
C ALA A 219 -29.53 9.89 -24.87
N TYR A 220 -29.34 11.06 -25.48
CA TYR A 220 -30.31 11.67 -26.40
C TYR A 220 -29.64 12.00 -27.72
N LYS A 221 -30.25 11.56 -28.81
CA LYS A 221 -29.84 11.82 -30.17
C LYS A 221 -30.46 13.14 -30.65
N PHE A 222 -29.68 14.23 -30.69
CA PHE A 222 -30.12 15.54 -31.15
C PHE A 222 -30.28 15.60 -32.68
N SER A 223 -29.36 14.87 -33.37
CA SER A 223 -29.43 14.70 -34.83
C SER A 223 -28.92 13.31 -35.18
N ASP A 224 -28.94 12.92 -36.45
CA ASP A 224 -28.39 11.64 -36.91
C ASP A 224 -26.87 11.54 -36.75
N ASN A 225 -26.22 12.65 -36.45
CA ASN A 225 -24.78 12.77 -36.32
C ASN A 225 -24.32 13.08 -34.89
N PHE A 226 -25.20 13.62 -34.03
CA PHE A 226 -24.77 14.11 -32.71
C PHE A 226 -25.69 13.63 -31.58
N SER A 227 -25.06 13.18 -30.52
CA SER A 227 -25.73 12.77 -29.28
C SER A 227 -24.96 13.23 -28.04
N ALA A 228 -25.69 13.32 -26.93
CA ALA A 228 -25.09 13.54 -25.60
C ALA A 228 -25.67 12.57 -24.58
N PHE A 229 -24.90 12.33 -23.52
CA PHE A 229 -25.23 11.45 -22.41
C PHE A 229 -25.07 12.17 -21.09
N ALA A 230 -25.98 11.89 -20.16
CA ALA A 230 -25.83 12.22 -18.76
C ALA A 230 -26.23 11.04 -17.89
N GLY A 231 -25.46 10.80 -16.85
CA GLY A 231 -25.69 9.68 -15.93
C GLY A 231 -24.98 9.86 -14.61
N VAL A 232 -25.16 8.86 -13.74
CA VAL A 232 -24.52 8.80 -12.44
C VAL A 232 -24.09 7.36 -12.14
N ARG A 233 -22.94 7.20 -11.49
CA ARG A 233 -22.45 5.93 -10.94
C ARG A 233 -22.47 6.00 -9.41
N GLY A 234 -23.18 5.07 -8.76
CA GLY A 234 -23.00 4.77 -7.35
C GLY A 234 -21.86 3.80 -7.19
N VAL A 235 -20.96 4.09 -6.26
CA VAL A 235 -19.80 3.22 -5.95
C VAL A 235 -19.88 2.78 -4.51
N TYR A 236 -19.82 1.47 -4.28
CA TYR A 236 -19.62 0.86 -2.97
C TYR A 236 -18.21 0.29 -2.89
N ALA A 237 -17.42 0.83 -1.97
CA ALA A 237 -16.08 0.36 -1.69
C ALA A 237 -16.08 -0.62 -0.52
N SER A 238 -15.42 -1.77 -0.68
CA SER A 238 -15.17 -2.77 0.35
C SER A 238 -13.71 -3.19 0.27
N THR A 239 -12.97 -2.91 1.34
CA THR A 239 -11.57 -3.29 1.43
C THR A 239 -11.32 -4.04 2.72
N ASN A 240 -10.32 -4.92 2.71
CA ASN A 240 -9.89 -5.66 3.88
C ASN A 240 -8.36 -5.74 3.88
N TYR A 241 -7.76 -5.47 5.01
CA TYR A 241 -6.33 -5.62 5.24
C TYR A 241 -6.12 -6.49 6.47
N TYR A 242 -5.32 -7.51 6.30
CA TYR A 242 -4.88 -8.37 7.39
C TYR A 242 -3.40 -8.63 7.27
N GLY A 243 -2.71 -8.56 8.38
CA GLY A 243 -1.29 -8.90 8.43
C GLY A 243 -0.79 -9.00 9.86
N TYR A 244 0.27 -9.75 10.03
CA TYR A 244 0.92 -9.91 11.33
C TYR A 244 2.43 -9.96 11.21
N VAL A 245 3.08 -9.61 12.32
CA VAL A 245 4.49 -9.86 12.61
C VAL A 245 4.54 -10.49 13.98
N GLU A 246 5.09 -11.68 14.07
CA GLU A 246 5.12 -12.50 15.31
C GLU A 246 6.42 -13.23 15.48
N ASN A 247 6.60 -13.90 16.64
CA ASN A 247 7.79 -14.68 16.97
C ASN A 247 9.09 -13.87 16.82
N ILE A 248 9.04 -12.58 17.17
CA ILE A 248 10.18 -11.68 17.03
C ILE A 248 11.24 -12.04 18.05
N LYS A 249 12.47 -12.31 17.55
CA LYS A 249 13.67 -12.48 18.37
C LYS A 249 14.70 -11.42 17.99
N VAL A 250 15.44 -10.95 18.97
CA VAL A 250 16.62 -10.09 18.80
C VAL A 250 17.82 -10.88 19.35
N GLY A 251 18.77 -11.21 18.50
CA GLY A 251 19.73 -12.25 18.80
C GLY A 251 19.00 -13.58 19.10
N ASN A 252 19.26 -14.17 20.24
CA ASN A 252 18.55 -15.35 20.74
C ASN A 252 17.41 -15.03 21.72
N MET A 253 17.20 -13.76 22.06
CA MET A 253 16.19 -13.34 23.03
C MET A 253 14.83 -13.12 22.35
N PRO A 254 13.78 -13.89 22.70
CA PRO A 254 12.42 -13.57 22.29
C PRO A 254 11.99 -12.22 22.85
N LEU A 255 11.52 -11.31 21.97
CA LEU A 255 11.24 -9.94 22.35
C LEU A 255 10.13 -9.82 23.42
N TYR A 256 9.14 -10.71 23.42
CA TYR A 256 8.09 -10.71 24.44
C TYR A 256 8.62 -10.87 25.86
N LYS A 257 9.73 -11.63 26.08
CA LYS A 257 10.32 -11.80 27.42
C LYS A 257 10.82 -10.51 28.03
N VAL A 258 11.14 -9.53 27.20
CA VAL A 258 11.57 -8.19 27.62
C VAL A 258 10.39 -7.25 27.79
N LEU A 259 9.33 -7.42 26.99
CA LEU A 259 8.15 -6.55 27.03
C LEU A 259 7.14 -6.98 28.09
N ASP A 260 6.70 -8.23 28.06
CA ASP A 260 5.82 -8.84 29.06
C ASP A 260 6.06 -10.36 29.09
N PRO A 261 6.91 -10.85 30.02
CA PRO A 261 7.27 -12.28 30.08
C PRO A 261 6.09 -13.23 30.34
N GLN A 262 4.96 -12.71 30.80
CA GLN A 262 3.75 -13.50 31.07
C GLN A 262 2.88 -13.71 29.84
N LYS A 263 3.15 -12.97 28.74
CA LYS A 263 2.37 -13.01 27.51
C LYS A 263 3.26 -13.26 26.30
N GLU A 264 3.25 -14.48 25.78
CA GLU A 264 4.07 -14.84 24.60
C GLU A 264 3.78 -14.00 23.35
N ASN A 265 2.58 -13.43 23.23
CA ASN A 265 2.20 -12.57 22.14
C ASN A 265 2.41 -11.07 22.42
N ALA A 266 3.06 -10.69 23.52
CA ALA A 266 3.26 -9.28 23.90
C ALA A 266 4.08 -8.48 22.87
N ALA A 267 4.91 -9.17 22.06
CA ALA A 267 5.71 -8.54 21.00
C ALA A 267 5.03 -8.56 19.62
N ASN A 268 3.88 -9.23 19.48
CA ASN A 268 3.23 -9.39 18.20
C ASN A 268 2.57 -8.09 17.74
N ILE A 269 2.64 -7.85 16.44
CA ILE A 269 1.89 -6.80 15.76
C ILE A 269 0.88 -7.51 14.87
N GLU A 270 -0.41 -7.19 15.04
CA GLU A 270 -1.47 -7.71 14.20
C GLU A 270 -2.38 -6.56 13.75
N LEU A 271 -2.63 -6.52 12.46
CA LEU A 271 -3.57 -5.62 11.81
C LEU A 271 -4.71 -6.45 11.22
N SER A 272 -5.93 -6.16 11.63
CA SER A 272 -7.15 -6.68 11.00
C SER A 272 -8.12 -5.53 10.81
N CYS A 273 -8.32 -5.09 9.57
CA CYS A 273 -9.12 -3.92 9.26
C CYS A 273 -10.02 -4.16 8.05
N ASP A 274 -11.32 -4.08 8.27
CA ASP A 274 -12.32 -3.95 7.22
C ASP A 274 -12.65 -2.47 7.02
N GLN A 275 -12.79 -2.07 5.75
CA GLN A 275 -13.17 -0.70 5.43
C GLN A 275 -14.31 -0.71 4.42
N SER A 276 -15.27 0.16 4.60
CA SER A 276 -16.36 0.35 3.65
C SER A 276 -16.75 1.81 3.49
N GLY A 277 -17.25 2.14 2.30
CA GLY A 277 -17.68 3.50 1.99
C GLY A 277 -18.50 3.55 0.71
N ILE A 278 -19.24 4.65 0.55
CA ILE A 278 -20.08 4.90 -0.63
C ILE A 278 -19.71 6.25 -1.21
N GLY A 279 -19.76 6.34 -2.55
CA GLY A 279 -19.58 7.59 -3.29
C GLY A 279 -20.40 7.60 -4.56
N PHE A 280 -20.50 8.79 -5.18
CA PHE A 280 -21.23 9.00 -6.41
C PHE A 280 -20.38 9.75 -7.43
N THR A 281 -20.46 9.31 -8.69
CA THR A 281 -19.74 9.87 -9.83
C THR A 281 -20.74 10.35 -10.87
N PRO A 282 -20.97 11.65 -11.05
CA PRO A 282 -21.66 12.15 -12.25
C PRO A 282 -20.84 11.81 -13.50
N ILE A 283 -21.52 11.53 -14.60
CA ILE A 283 -20.91 11.15 -15.88
C ILE A 283 -21.61 11.96 -16.98
N ILE A 284 -20.84 12.58 -17.85
CA ILE A 284 -21.32 13.23 -19.07
C ILE A 284 -20.54 12.72 -20.27
N GLY A 285 -21.16 12.73 -21.43
CA GLY A 285 -20.51 12.33 -22.67
C GLY A 285 -21.16 12.94 -23.90
N VAL A 286 -20.39 13.02 -24.97
CA VAL A 286 -20.88 13.44 -26.31
C VAL A 286 -20.29 12.48 -27.35
N ASP A 287 -21.04 12.29 -28.43
CA ASP A 287 -20.60 11.50 -29.58
C ASP A 287 -21.01 12.23 -30.87
N PHE A 288 -20.08 12.28 -31.81
CA PHE A 288 -20.30 12.89 -33.12
C PHE A 288 -19.85 11.94 -34.24
N LYS A 289 -20.80 11.47 -35.01
CA LYS A 289 -20.61 10.54 -36.12
C LYS A 289 -20.78 11.25 -37.47
N THR A 290 -19.79 11.16 -38.35
CA THR A 290 -19.89 11.77 -39.69
C THR A 290 -19.19 10.91 -40.73
N GLY A 291 -19.93 10.41 -41.72
CA GLY A 291 -19.43 9.52 -42.75
C GLY A 291 -18.76 8.29 -42.16
N LYS A 292 -17.45 8.14 -42.38
CA LYS A 292 -16.62 7.03 -41.90
C LYS A 292 -15.95 7.30 -40.53
N TRP A 293 -16.19 8.47 -39.94
CA TRP A 293 -15.57 8.91 -38.69
C TRP A 293 -16.57 8.90 -37.54
N ASN A 294 -16.04 8.57 -36.35
CA ASN A 294 -16.74 8.75 -35.08
C ASN A 294 -15.82 9.43 -34.06
N PHE A 295 -16.29 10.44 -33.39
CA PHE A 295 -15.58 11.20 -32.36
C PHE A 295 -16.37 11.12 -31.07
N SER A 296 -15.70 10.85 -29.95
CA SER A 296 -16.36 10.82 -28.66
C SER A 296 -15.54 11.49 -27.58
N ALA A 297 -16.24 12.03 -26.60
CA ALA A 297 -15.66 12.50 -25.36
C ALA A 297 -16.56 12.11 -24.18
N LYS A 298 -15.94 11.58 -23.12
CA LYS A 298 -16.61 11.23 -21.86
C LYS A 298 -15.83 11.83 -20.70
N TYR A 299 -16.54 12.39 -19.73
CA TYR A 299 -15.98 12.88 -18.49
C TYR A 299 -16.71 12.28 -17.29
N GLU A 300 -15.97 11.65 -16.42
CA GLU A 300 -16.42 11.14 -15.13
C GLU A 300 -15.85 12.05 -14.04
N PHE A 301 -16.73 12.65 -13.23
CA PHE A 301 -16.30 13.51 -12.13
C PHE A 301 -15.63 12.72 -11.02
N LYS A 302 -14.81 13.38 -10.21
CA LYS A 302 -14.20 12.78 -9.06
C LYS A 302 -15.24 12.18 -8.10
N THR A 303 -15.05 10.91 -7.72
CA THR A 303 -15.86 10.25 -6.70
C THR A 303 -15.22 10.46 -5.34
N ARG A 304 -15.90 11.15 -4.44
CA ARG A 304 -15.47 11.30 -3.06
C ARG A 304 -16.00 10.13 -2.25
N ILE A 305 -15.06 9.34 -1.64
CA ILE A 305 -15.40 8.21 -0.79
C ILE A 305 -14.70 8.41 0.56
N ARG A 306 -15.46 8.22 1.65
CA ARG A 306 -14.93 8.15 3.00
C ARG A 306 -15.08 6.71 3.50
N LEU A 307 -13.97 6.00 3.55
CA LEU A 307 -13.89 4.63 4.05
C LEU A 307 -13.88 4.67 5.57
N LYS A 308 -14.82 3.97 6.20
CA LYS A 308 -14.87 3.80 7.65
C LYS A 308 -14.18 2.50 8.03
N ASN A 309 -13.23 2.58 8.96
CA ASN A 309 -12.54 1.42 9.51
C ASN A 309 -13.41 0.67 10.51
N LYS A 310 -13.34 -0.65 10.44
CA LYS A 310 -13.74 -1.59 11.49
C LYS A 310 -12.53 -2.47 11.75
N SER A 311 -11.82 -2.20 12.84
CA SER A 311 -10.50 -2.78 13.08
C SER A 311 -10.40 -3.47 14.42
N VAL A 312 -9.64 -4.56 14.44
CA VAL A 312 -9.13 -5.20 15.65
C VAL A 312 -7.63 -5.31 15.46
N ASN A 313 -6.88 -4.41 16.14
CA ASN A 313 -5.44 -4.32 16.00
C ASN A 313 -4.77 -4.71 17.31
N GLN A 314 -3.69 -5.48 17.23
CA GLN A 314 -2.79 -5.75 18.35
C GLN A 314 -1.47 -5.05 18.10
N ALA A 315 -0.97 -4.38 19.13
CA ALA A 315 0.32 -3.73 19.09
C ALA A 315 1.06 -3.94 20.40
N PRO A 316 2.38 -4.17 20.35
CA PRO A 316 3.20 -4.26 21.54
C PRO A 316 3.25 -2.93 22.29
N SER A 317 3.44 -3.01 23.60
CA SER A 317 3.68 -1.84 24.45
C SER A 317 5.03 -1.97 25.11
N ILE A 318 5.84 -0.92 25.03
CA ILE A 318 7.13 -0.87 25.72
C ILE A 318 7.09 -0.11 27.06
N SER A 319 5.90 0.22 27.55
CA SER A 319 5.73 0.94 28.82
C SER A 319 6.30 0.18 30.02
N ALA A 320 6.19 -1.14 30.03
CA ALA A 320 6.72 -2.01 31.08
C ALA A 320 8.21 -2.38 30.90
N LEU A 321 8.86 -1.94 29.82
CA LEU A 321 10.27 -2.25 29.54
C LEU A 321 11.22 -1.87 30.69
N PRO A 322 11.15 -0.67 31.31
CA PRO A 322 12.05 -0.34 32.42
C PRO A 322 11.93 -1.28 33.60
N ASP A 323 10.70 -1.63 33.99
CA ASP A 323 10.43 -2.52 35.14
C ASP A 323 10.85 -3.96 34.83
N ASN A 324 10.61 -4.44 33.63
CA ASN A 324 11.02 -5.79 33.21
C ASN A 324 12.53 -5.89 33.13
N LEU A 325 13.20 -4.89 32.54
CA LEU A 325 14.66 -4.82 32.49
C LEU A 325 15.26 -4.78 33.91
N SER A 326 14.70 -3.98 34.80
CA SER A 326 15.10 -3.92 36.21
C SER A 326 15.03 -5.30 36.87
N ARG A 327 13.90 -5.98 36.75
CA ARG A 327 13.72 -7.34 37.33
C ARG A 327 14.72 -8.35 36.78
N GLN A 328 14.96 -8.34 35.48
CA GLN A 328 15.95 -9.24 34.87
C GLN A 328 17.37 -8.93 35.32
N MET A 329 17.74 -7.63 35.39
CA MET A 329 19.05 -7.22 35.88
C MET A 329 19.27 -7.63 37.33
N VAL A 330 18.31 -7.35 38.23
CA VAL A 330 18.42 -7.75 39.64
C VAL A 330 18.57 -9.25 39.75
N GLY A 331 17.76 -10.05 39.06
CA GLY A 331 17.86 -11.50 39.11
C GLY A 331 19.22 -12.03 38.64
N THR A 332 19.73 -11.55 37.51
CA THR A 332 21.00 -11.97 36.96
C THR A 332 22.18 -11.52 37.82
N LEU A 333 22.19 -10.26 38.26
CA LEU A 333 23.26 -9.73 39.10
C LEU A 333 23.30 -10.42 40.48
N THR A 334 22.13 -10.76 41.06
CA THR A 334 22.09 -11.53 42.30
C THR A 334 22.82 -12.85 42.14
N GLN A 335 22.59 -13.61 41.08
CA GLN A 335 23.30 -14.87 40.81
C GLN A 335 24.81 -14.66 40.62
N VAL A 336 25.18 -13.61 39.85
CA VAL A 336 26.59 -13.26 39.63
C VAL A 336 27.28 -12.91 40.96
N PHE A 337 26.63 -12.16 41.85
CA PHE A 337 27.23 -11.78 43.13
C PHE A 337 27.32 -12.96 44.10
N ILE A 338 26.38 -13.89 44.11
CA ILE A 338 26.47 -15.14 44.85
C ILE A 338 27.64 -15.98 44.35
N THR A 339 27.68 -16.25 43.04
CA THR A 339 28.60 -17.17 42.41
C THR A 339 30.04 -16.64 42.40
N ASN A 340 30.22 -15.37 42.01
CA ASN A 340 31.54 -14.80 41.73
C ASN A 340 32.16 -14.07 42.94
N LYS A 341 31.30 -13.55 43.86
CA LYS A 341 31.75 -12.81 45.04
C LYS A 341 31.47 -13.51 46.36
N GLY A 342 30.84 -14.70 46.34
CA GLY A 342 30.53 -15.47 47.53
C GLY A 342 29.61 -14.78 48.53
N MET A 343 28.75 -13.85 48.03
CA MET A 343 27.83 -13.12 48.88
C MET A 343 26.68 -14.00 49.36
N THR A 344 26.13 -13.71 50.52
CA THR A 344 24.88 -14.33 50.95
C THR A 344 23.73 -13.86 50.03
N PRO A 345 22.68 -14.69 49.85
CA PRO A 345 21.56 -14.32 48.95
C PRO A 345 20.95 -12.94 49.24
N GLU A 346 20.80 -12.61 50.52
CA GLU A 346 20.21 -11.30 50.94
C GLU A 346 21.13 -10.12 50.57
N ASN A 347 22.43 -10.23 50.84
CA ASN A 347 23.41 -9.19 50.52
C ASN A 347 23.59 -9.07 49.00
N ALA A 348 23.58 -10.20 48.27
CA ALA A 348 23.66 -10.22 46.82
C ALA A 348 22.45 -9.53 46.16
N GLN A 349 21.24 -9.81 46.68
CA GLN A 349 20.04 -9.17 46.19
C GLN A 349 20.01 -7.64 46.43
N ALA A 350 20.41 -7.21 47.65
CA ALA A 350 20.51 -5.79 47.97
C ALA A 350 21.57 -5.10 47.08
N ALA A 351 22.74 -5.69 46.93
CA ALA A 351 23.78 -5.15 46.03
C ALA A 351 23.31 -5.10 44.55
N ALA A 352 22.64 -6.15 44.08
CA ALA A 352 22.08 -6.21 42.72
C ALA A 352 21.02 -5.11 42.48
N THR A 353 20.14 -4.90 43.49
CA THR A 353 19.10 -3.86 43.43
C THR A 353 19.74 -2.47 43.30
N ASN A 354 20.71 -2.16 44.20
CA ASN A 354 21.39 -0.86 44.16
C ASN A 354 22.16 -0.63 42.88
N THR A 355 22.88 -1.66 42.40
CA THR A 355 23.60 -1.59 41.10
C THR A 355 22.63 -1.36 39.94
N THR A 356 21.54 -2.11 39.90
CA THR A 356 20.51 -1.96 38.85
C THR A 356 19.91 -0.55 38.85
N GLN A 357 19.59 -0.02 40.03
CA GLN A 357 19.06 1.34 40.14
C GLN A 357 20.07 2.40 39.66
N ALA A 358 21.35 2.25 40.01
CA ALA A 358 22.42 3.14 39.54
C ALA A 358 22.56 3.11 38.01
N VAL A 359 22.50 1.92 37.39
CA VAL A 359 22.59 1.75 35.94
C VAL A 359 21.37 2.33 35.23
N LEU A 360 20.17 2.01 35.69
CA LEU A 360 18.93 2.45 35.01
C LEU A 360 18.63 3.95 35.20
N SER A 361 19.18 4.58 36.26
CA SER A 361 19.12 6.03 36.46
C SER A 361 20.26 6.79 35.75
N ASN A 362 21.22 6.09 35.14
CA ASN A 362 22.28 6.74 34.38
C ASN A 362 21.73 7.49 33.19
N GLY A 363 22.23 8.72 32.95
CA GLY A 363 21.73 9.61 31.90
C GLY A 363 21.77 9.00 30.49
N ASP A 364 22.80 8.23 30.17
CA ASP A 364 22.93 7.59 28.84
C ASP A 364 21.89 6.47 28.65
N VAL A 365 21.65 5.67 29.68
CA VAL A 365 20.62 4.63 29.66
C VAL A 365 19.23 5.23 29.53
N VAL A 366 18.91 6.25 30.34
CA VAL A 366 17.62 6.96 30.31
C VAL A 366 17.39 7.57 28.92
N LYS A 367 18.38 8.25 28.37
CA LYS A 367 18.30 8.86 27.04
C LYS A 367 18.10 7.81 25.93
N THR A 368 18.83 6.71 25.99
CA THR A 368 18.72 5.61 24.99
C THR A 368 17.35 4.94 25.07
N MET A 369 16.83 4.69 26.28
CA MET A 369 15.50 4.14 26.49
C MET A 369 14.39 5.08 25.99
N ALA A 370 14.51 6.37 26.25
CA ALA A 370 13.56 7.38 25.75
C ALA A 370 13.58 7.46 24.21
N GLY A 371 14.76 7.40 23.62
CA GLY A 371 14.93 7.35 22.16
C GLY A 371 14.28 6.10 21.55
N LEU A 372 14.51 4.94 22.14
CA LEU A 372 13.89 3.68 21.73
C LEU A 372 12.35 3.77 21.79
N LYS A 373 11.82 4.31 22.89
CA LYS A 373 10.38 4.49 23.06
C LYS A 373 9.80 5.39 21.96
N THR A 374 10.40 6.55 21.75
CA THR A 374 9.93 7.49 20.72
C THR A 374 9.97 6.89 19.34
N GLN A 375 11.06 6.20 18.99
CA GLN A 375 11.21 5.53 17.71
C GLN A 375 10.18 4.42 17.52
N PHE A 376 9.94 3.63 18.54
CA PHE A 376 8.97 2.53 18.52
C PHE A 376 7.55 3.04 18.35
N ASP A 377 7.12 4.00 19.17
CA ASP A 377 5.78 4.59 19.11
C ASP A 377 5.52 5.25 17.75
N THR A 378 6.52 5.96 17.20
CA THR A 378 6.41 6.60 15.88
C THR A 378 6.23 5.55 14.77
N LYS A 379 7.04 4.48 14.78
CA LYS A 379 6.95 3.42 13.76
C LYS A 379 5.67 2.62 13.84
N LEU A 380 5.20 2.37 15.05
CA LEU A 380 3.93 1.69 15.27
C LEU A 380 2.78 2.53 14.74
N GLU A 381 2.78 3.83 15.02
CA GLU A 381 1.80 4.77 14.47
C GLU A 381 1.83 4.83 12.94
N GLU A 382 3.02 4.85 12.34
CA GLU A 382 3.18 4.80 10.89
C GLU A 382 2.63 3.49 10.29
N ALA A 383 2.76 2.37 11.00
CA ALA A 383 2.34 1.07 10.52
C ALA A 383 0.83 0.83 10.62
N ILE A 384 0.21 1.21 11.73
CA ILE A 384 -1.18 0.85 12.03
C ILE A 384 -2.11 2.03 12.32
N GLY A 385 -1.58 3.25 12.52
CA GLY A 385 -2.38 4.43 12.90
C GLY A 385 -3.42 4.83 11.85
N GLU A 386 -3.20 4.51 10.58
CA GLU A 386 -4.16 4.71 9.50
C GLU A 386 -5.37 3.75 9.61
N TYR A 387 -5.19 2.62 10.30
CA TYR A 387 -6.17 1.54 10.46
C TYR A 387 -6.84 1.51 11.84
N GLU A 388 -6.81 2.61 12.57
CA GLU A 388 -7.48 2.76 13.87
C GLU A 388 -8.99 2.55 13.73
N ASP A 389 -9.61 1.86 14.69
CA ASP A 389 -11.05 1.54 14.65
C ASP A 389 -11.92 2.80 14.64
N GLY A 390 -12.98 2.77 13.84
CA GLY A 390 -13.91 3.90 13.67
C GLY A 390 -13.38 5.08 12.85
N LYS A 391 -12.09 5.12 12.54
CA LYS A 391 -11.47 6.19 11.73
C LYS A 391 -12.02 6.20 10.33
N LYS A 392 -12.16 7.41 9.77
CA LYS A 392 -12.56 7.61 8.37
C LYS A 392 -11.38 8.08 7.57
N ILE A 393 -11.07 7.38 6.49
CA ILE A 393 -10.00 7.72 5.56
C ILE A 393 -10.54 8.04 4.19
N ALA A 394 -9.85 8.88 3.44
CA ALA A 394 -10.22 9.18 2.07
C ALA A 394 -9.80 8.04 1.12
N GLY A 395 -10.73 7.59 0.28
CA GLY A 395 -10.51 6.59 -0.77
C GLY A 395 -11.08 7.08 -2.10
N ASP A 396 -10.76 8.32 -2.50
CA ASP A 396 -11.33 8.96 -3.68
C ASP A 396 -10.95 8.22 -4.97
N ILE A 397 -11.89 8.17 -5.94
CA ILE A 397 -11.59 7.81 -7.32
C ILE A 397 -11.33 9.11 -8.09
N PRO A 398 -10.23 9.22 -8.86
CA PRO A 398 -9.92 10.42 -9.63
C PRO A 398 -10.97 10.72 -10.68
N ALA A 399 -11.08 11.98 -11.08
CA ALA A 399 -11.82 12.33 -12.29
C ALA A 399 -11.15 11.72 -13.51
N TYR A 400 -11.93 11.36 -14.52
CA TYR A 400 -11.48 10.64 -15.70
C TYR A 400 -12.04 11.28 -16.98
N LEU A 401 -11.14 11.68 -17.89
CA LEU A 401 -11.45 12.13 -19.23
C LEU A 401 -11.04 11.05 -20.23
N ALA A 402 -11.98 10.66 -21.08
CA ALA A 402 -11.73 9.77 -22.22
C ALA A 402 -12.10 10.47 -23.52
N LEU A 403 -11.20 10.46 -24.49
CA LEU A 403 -11.41 10.95 -25.84
C LEU A 403 -11.20 9.83 -26.83
N GLY A 404 -12.02 9.73 -27.85
CA GLY A 404 -11.94 8.69 -28.86
C GLY A 404 -12.13 9.22 -30.28
N VAL A 405 -11.36 8.65 -31.20
CA VAL A 405 -11.52 8.82 -32.64
C VAL A 405 -11.55 7.44 -33.30
N GLY A 406 -12.63 7.16 -34.02
CA GLY A 406 -12.81 5.95 -34.80
C GLY A 406 -12.89 6.27 -36.30
N TYR A 407 -12.26 5.46 -37.12
CA TYR A 407 -12.32 5.55 -38.58
C TYR A 407 -12.59 4.18 -39.18
N SER A 408 -13.64 4.07 -39.99
CA SER A 408 -14.01 2.84 -40.69
C SER A 408 -13.92 3.06 -42.22
N PRO A 409 -12.75 2.84 -42.83
CA PRO A 409 -12.57 3.02 -44.29
C PRO A 409 -13.48 2.11 -45.10
N VAL A 410 -13.68 0.90 -44.63
CA VAL A 410 -14.62 -0.12 -45.18
C VAL A 410 -15.25 -0.86 -43.98
N ASP A 411 -16.36 -1.57 -44.19
CA ASP A 411 -17.10 -2.23 -43.13
C ASP A 411 -16.27 -3.28 -42.36
N ALA A 412 -15.33 -3.91 -43.02
CA ALA A 412 -14.47 -4.93 -42.43
C ALA A 412 -13.30 -4.36 -41.60
N VAL A 413 -12.99 -3.06 -41.73
CA VAL A 413 -11.82 -2.44 -41.08
C VAL A 413 -12.23 -1.27 -40.23
N ARG A 414 -11.85 -1.31 -38.94
CA ARG A 414 -12.01 -0.18 -38.02
C ARG A 414 -10.69 0.14 -37.35
N VAL A 415 -10.30 1.39 -37.38
CA VAL A 415 -9.14 1.94 -36.66
C VAL A 415 -9.65 2.86 -35.57
N ASN A 416 -9.21 2.65 -34.33
CA ASN A 416 -9.58 3.52 -33.21
C ASN A 416 -8.32 4.06 -32.53
N VAL A 417 -8.41 5.31 -32.09
CA VAL A 417 -7.43 5.97 -31.23
C VAL A 417 -8.17 6.46 -30.00
N GLY A 418 -7.64 6.15 -28.82
CA GLY A 418 -8.19 6.57 -27.54
C GLY A 418 -7.15 7.34 -26.74
N PHE A 419 -7.60 8.30 -25.96
CA PHE A 419 -6.81 9.03 -24.98
C PHE A 419 -7.52 9.00 -23.63
N HIS A 420 -6.77 8.65 -22.59
CA HIS A 420 -7.25 8.61 -21.20
C HIS A 420 -6.43 9.57 -20.33
N TRP A 421 -7.12 10.36 -19.54
CA TRP A 421 -6.50 11.20 -18.52
C TRP A 421 -7.20 11.03 -17.19
N PHE A 422 -6.42 10.75 -16.15
CA PHE A 422 -6.89 10.64 -14.77
C PHE A 422 -6.34 11.80 -13.95
N ASP A 423 -7.22 12.53 -13.26
CA ASP A 423 -6.87 13.63 -12.38
C ASP A 423 -6.43 13.10 -11.00
N ASP A 424 -5.38 12.26 -10.99
CA ASP A 424 -4.86 11.63 -9.77
C ASP A 424 -4.38 12.67 -8.75
N LYS A 425 -3.84 13.79 -9.24
CA LYS A 425 -3.35 14.88 -8.40
C LYS A 425 -4.42 15.47 -7.48
N ASN A 426 -5.69 15.46 -7.92
CA ASN A 426 -6.82 15.98 -7.15
C ASN A 426 -7.61 14.90 -6.40
N ALA A 427 -7.33 13.62 -6.59
CA ALA A 427 -7.84 12.55 -5.76
C ALA A 427 -7.08 12.51 -4.43
N THR A 428 -7.79 12.33 -3.32
CA THR A 428 -7.20 12.33 -1.99
C THR A 428 -7.17 10.92 -1.41
N SER A 429 -6.09 10.58 -0.70
CA SER A 429 -6.01 9.41 0.16
C SER A 429 -5.50 9.83 1.52
N TYR A 430 -6.07 9.28 2.58
CA TYR A 430 -5.57 9.50 3.91
C TYR A 430 -4.29 8.69 4.13
N LYS A 431 -3.27 9.34 4.64
CA LYS A 431 -1.98 8.72 4.93
C LYS A 431 -1.39 9.45 6.14
N ASN A 432 -1.20 8.80 7.24
CA ASN A 432 -0.84 9.37 8.53
C ASN A 432 -1.95 10.15 9.24
N ARG A 433 -1.78 10.41 10.54
CA ARG A 433 -2.75 11.13 11.38
C ARG A 433 -3.10 12.48 10.79
N ASN A 434 -4.39 12.68 10.52
CA ASN A 434 -4.98 13.97 10.13
C ASN A 434 -4.35 14.62 8.88
N LYS A 435 -3.60 13.88 8.07
CA LYS A 435 -2.97 14.39 6.87
C LYS A 435 -3.54 13.70 5.63
N GLU A 436 -4.25 14.45 4.81
CA GLU A 436 -4.64 14.02 3.48
C GLU A 436 -3.48 14.30 2.51
N LEU A 437 -3.07 13.29 1.75
CA LEU A 437 -2.11 13.44 0.66
C LEU A 437 -2.85 13.34 -0.67
N LYS A 438 -2.54 14.24 -1.56
CA LYS A 438 -2.98 14.13 -2.95
C LYS A 438 -2.16 13.06 -3.66
N ARG A 439 -2.80 12.28 -4.51
CA ARG A 439 -2.11 11.31 -5.37
C ARG A 439 -1.21 12.05 -6.35
N GLY A 440 -0.06 11.44 -6.66
CA GLY A 440 0.89 12.00 -7.61
C GLY A 440 1.72 13.18 -7.07
N THR A 441 1.78 13.37 -5.76
CA THR A 441 2.68 14.35 -5.11
C THR A 441 3.85 13.67 -4.42
#